data_32c570afc3342897103be09aff46f54e
#
_entry.id   32c570afc3342897103be09aff46f54e
#
_cell.length_a   1.000
_cell.length_b   1.000
_cell.length_c   1.000
_cell.angle_alpha   90.00
_cell.angle_beta   90.00
_cell.angle_gamma   90.00
#
_symmetry.space_group_name_H-M   'P 1'
#
loop_
_entity.id
_entity.type
_entity.pdbx_description
1 polymer ?
#
loop_
_entity_poly.entity_id
_entity_poly.type
_entity_poly.pdbx_seq_one_letter_code
_entity_poly.pdbx_strand_id
1 'polypeptide(L)' 'MIVPKELIKKWQALRSPGDSTKMAEKYSGSDKETFNRAFRLGKCNDEVFKVMAEFYEEKAKLIKEYL' A
#
# COMPACT_ATOMS: atom_id res chain seq x y z
N MET A 1 5.78 9.55 8.39
CA MET A 1 7.06 9.28 7.71
C MET A 1 6.94 9.52 6.22
N ILE A 2 8.05 9.79 5.57
CA ILE A 2 8.07 9.95 4.11
C ILE A 2 8.35 8.59 3.49
N VAL A 3 7.51 8.18 2.53
CA VAL A 3 7.68 6.93 1.82
C VAL A 3 8.67 7.15 0.67
N PRO A 4 9.73 6.35 0.55
CA PRO A 4 10.68 6.50 -0.56
C PRO A 4 9.97 6.42 -1.91
N LYS A 5 10.38 7.28 -2.85
CA LYS A 5 9.77 7.33 -4.18
C LYS A 5 9.85 5.99 -4.91
N GLU A 6 10.93 5.25 -4.70
CA GLU A 6 11.11 3.93 -5.33
C GLU A 6 10.07 2.93 -4.87
N LEU A 7 9.71 2.98 -3.58
CA LEU A 7 8.65 2.12 -3.04
C LEU A 7 7.28 2.53 -3.59
N ILE A 8 7.02 3.82 -3.68
CA ILE A 8 5.76 4.32 -4.24
C ILE A 8 5.62 3.83 -5.69
N LYS A 9 6.66 3.92 -6.49
CA LYS A 9 6.63 3.43 -7.87
C LYS A 9 6.39 1.93 -7.95
N LYS A 10 7.08 1.16 -7.11
CA LYS A 10 6.94 -0.29 -7.05
C LYS A 10 5.51 -0.69 -6.69
N TRP A 11 4.97 -0.06 -5.65
CA TRP A 11 3.62 -0.38 -5.18
C TRP A 11 2.55 0.08 -6.16
N GLN A 12 2.71 1.23 -6.80
CA GLN A 12 1.77 1.69 -7.82
C GLN A 12 1.73 0.74 -9.02
N ALA A 13 2.87 0.17 -9.38
CA ALA A 13 2.92 -0.83 -10.46
C ALA A 13 2.15 -2.10 -10.10
N LEU A 14 2.06 -2.42 -8.81
CA LEU A 14 1.33 -3.58 -8.31
C LEU A 14 -0.12 -3.27 -7.97
N ARG A 15 -0.48 -2.00 -7.93
CA ARG A 15 -1.78 -1.55 -7.45
C ARG A 15 -2.91 -1.98 -8.37
N SER A 16 -3.99 -2.48 -7.77
CA SER A 16 -5.22 -2.87 -8.47
C SER A 16 -6.41 -2.17 -7.84
N PRO A 17 -7.53 -2.01 -8.59
CA PRO A 17 -8.75 -1.48 -8.00
C PRO A 17 -9.17 -2.30 -6.78
N GLY A 18 -9.58 -1.62 -5.72
CA GLY A 18 -10.02 -2.27 -4.48
C GLY A 18 -8.92 -2.53 -3.46
N ASP A 19 -7.65 -2.32 -3.79
CA ASP A 19 -6.54 -2.54 -2.85
C ASP A 19 -6.67 -1.65 -1.62
N SER A 20 -7.03 -0.39 -1.81
CA SER A 20 -7.20 0.55 -0.68
C SER A 20 -8.28 0.07 0.27
N THR A 21 -9.38 -0.48 -0.25
CA THR A 21 -10.45 -1.04 0.57
C THR A 21 -9.96 -2.24 1.36
N LYS A 22 -9.19 -3.13 0.73
CA LYS A 22 -8.62 -4.31 1.40
C LYS A 22 -7.65 -3.91 2.51
N MET A 23 -6.82 -2.90 2.27
CA MET A 23 -5.91 -2.40 3.30
C MET A 23 -6.67 -1.75 4.46
N ALA A 24 -7.74 -1.00 4.16
CA ALA A 24 -8.56 -0.39 5.18
C ALA A 24 -9.25 -1.42 6.08
N GLU A 25 -9.61 -2.57 5.52
CA GLU A 25 -10.18 -3.67 6.30
C GLU A 25 -9.17 -4.26 7.27
N LYS A 26 -7.89 -4.30 6.89
CA LYS A 26 -6.82 -4.79 7.76
C LYS A 26 -6.43 -3.79 8.84
N TYR A 27 -6.61 -2.51 8.59
CA TYR A 27 -6.22 -1.45 9.51
C TYR A 27 -7.49 -0.78 10.06
N SER A 28 -7.96 -1.25 11.20
CA SER A 28 -9.15 -0.70 11.84
C SER A 28 -8.94 0.76 12.23
N GLY A 29 -9.93 1.61 11.93
CA GLY A 29 -9.84 3.03 12.22
C GLY A 29 -9.41 3.89 11.06
N SER A 30 -9.12 3.31 9.90
CA SER A 30 -8.81 4.06 8.69
C SER A 30 -9.78 3.69 7.57
N ASP A 31 -9.84 4.51 6.54
CA ASP A 31 -10.64 4.26 5.35
C ASP A 31 -9.73 4.20 4.11
N LYS A 32 -10.34 3.91 2.96
CA LYS A 32 -9.60 3.80 1.71
C LYS A 32 -8.88 5.09 1.32
N GLU A 33 -9.40 6.25 1.73
CA GLU A 33 -8.80 7.54 1.42
C GLU A 33 -7.45 7.71 2.11
N THR A 34 -7.26 7.09 3.27
CA THR A 34 -5.98 7.13 3.99
C THR A 34 -4.86 6.59 3.11
N PHE A 35 -5.11 5.47 2.45
CA PHE A 35 -4.12 4.83 1.58
C PHE A 35 -3.98 5.55 0.24
N ASN A 36 -5.09 6.02 -0.34
CA ASN A 36 -5.05 6.80 -1.56
C ASN A 36 -4.23 8.09 -1.35
N ARG A 37 -4.41 8.74 -0.21
CA ARG A 37 -3.67 9.94 0.15
C ARG A 37 -2.19 9.64 0.32
N ALA A 38 -1.85 8.51 0.93
CA ALA A 38 -0.45 8.10 1.10
C ALA A 38 0.25 7.97 -0.25
N PHE A 39 -0.40 7.39 -1.25
CA PHE A 39 0.15 7.32 -2.60
C PHE A 39 0.29 8.70 -3.23
N ARG A 40 -0.73 9.55 -3.08
CA ARG A 40 -0.74 10.86 -3.69
C ARG A 40 0.32 11.80 -3.09
N LEU A 41 0.45 11.80 -1.75
CA LEU A 41 1.36 12.69 -1.05
C LEU A 41 2.76 12.13 -0.86
N GLY A 42 2.91 10.80 -0.96
CA GLY A 42 4.19 10.15 -0.70
C GLY A 42 4.58 10.15 0.76
N LYS A 43 3.63 10.35 1.67
CA LYS A 43 3.89 10.32 3.11
C LYS A 43 2.66 9.81 3.86
N CYS A 44 2.89 9.20 5.02
CA CYS A 44 1.84 8.64 5.87
C CYS A 44 2.40 8.41 7.26
N ASN A 45 1.57 7.96 8.20
CA ASN A 45 2.06 7.55 9.50
C ASN A 45 2.67 6.14 9.41
N ASP A 46 3.37 5.74 10.49
CA ASP A 46 4.11 4.47 10.50
C ASP A 46 3.19 3.26 10.36
N GLU A 47 2.01 3.31 10.96
CA GLU A 47 1.06 2.20 10.89
C GLU A 47 0.52 2.00 9.48
N VAL A 48 0.19 3.09 8.80
CA VAL A 48 -0.26 3.04 7.40
C VAL A 48 0.85 2.50 6.52
N PHE A 49 2.08 2.97 6.73
CA PHE A 49 3.24 2.47 5.98
C PHE A 49 3.40 0.96 6.18
N LYS A 50 3.29 0.48 7.42
CA LYS A 50 3.43 -0.94 7.73
C LYS A 50 2.37 -1.78 7.01
N VAL A 51 1.12 -1.34 7.02
CA VAL A 51 0.04 -2.05 6.32
C VAL A 51 0.30 -2.09 4.82
N MET A 52 0.70 -0.97 4.22
CA MET A 52 1.02 -0.90 2.80
C MET A 52 2.20 -1.82 2.45
N ALA A 53 3.25 -1.77 3.27
CA ALA A 53 4.44 -2.58 3.02
C ALA A 53 4.10 -4.07 3.07
N GLU A 54 3.40 -4.52 4.08
CA GLU A 54 3.00 -5.92 4.20
C GLU A 54 2.11 -6.35 3.03
N PHE A 55 1.13 -5.53 2.68
CA PHE A 55 0.19 -5.84 1.61
C PHE A 55 0.89 -5.97 0.26
N TYR A 56 1.71 -4.98 -0.10
CA TYR A 56 2.34 -4.96 -1.43
C TYR A 56 3.53 -5.89 -1.54
N GLU A 57 4.28 -6.13 -0.47
CA GLU A 57 5.35 -7.12 -0.50
C GLU A 57 4.78 -8.54 -0.66
N GLU A 58 3.68 -8.84 0.02
CA GLU A 58 3.00 -10.12 -0.16
C GLU A 58 2.44 -10.26 -1.57
N LYS A 59 1.85 -9.20 -2.11
CA LYS A 59 1.32 -9.19 -3.47
C LYS A 59 2.42 -9.41 -4.49
N ALA A 60 3.57 -8.76 -4.33
CA ALA A 60 4.72 -8.93 -5.21
C ALA A 60 5.22 -10.37 -5.18
N LYS A 61 5.25 -10.99 -4.01
CA LYS A 61 5.66 -12.38 -3.84
C LYS A 61 4.71 -13.32 -4.58
N LEU A 62 3.42 -13.11 -4.46
CA LEU A 62 2.41 -13.93 -5.16
C LEU A 62 2.53 -13.80 -6.67
N ILE A 63 2.69 -12.60 -7.18
CA ILE A 63 2.87 -12.36 -8.62
C ILE A 63 4.13 -13.06 -9.11
N LYS A 64 5.22 -12.98 -8.36
CA LYS A 64 6.48 -13.63 -8.71
C LYS A 64 6.34 -15.16 -8.77
N GLU A 65 5.54 -15.75 -7.88
CA GLU A 65 5.32 -17.19 -7.87
C GLU A 65 4.54 -17.67 -9.08
N TYR A 66 3.67 -16.84 -9.64
CA TYR A 66 2.82 -17.20 -10.79
C TYR A 66 3.34 -16.71 -12.13
N LEU A 67 4.40 -15.95 -12.13
CA LEU A 67 5.05 -15.48 -13.35
C LEU A 67 6.43 -16.15 -13.53
#